data_38bd03988b30bfbc81674c9775fcf7fa
#
_entry.id   38bd03988b30bfbc81674c9775fcf7fa
#
_cell.length_a   1.000
_cell.length_b   1.000
_cell.length_c   1.000
_cell.angle_alpha   90.00
_cell.angle_beta   90.00
_cell.angle_gamma   90.00
#
_symmetry.space_group_name_H-M   'P 1'
#
loop_
_entity.id
_entity.type
_entity.pdbx_description
1 polymer ?
#
loop_
_entity_poly.entity_id
_entity_poly.type
_entity_poly.pdbx_seq_one_letter_code
_entity_poly.pdbx_strand_id
1 'polypeptide(L)'
;MKRGAVRAATTVTVFLAALEIGLRIYNPFPFRVRGDHIVLPAHQSYTISHPGAVRMDPVTHVTKNSLGFRGPEPPRDWSERLTILTIGGSTTECLFLSDGKTWTDELRRRIDVIRPDVWIDNAGFEGHSTFGHLVLLREFVVSLRPKIAIFLTGYNDMKIASALPIDSELNPHNLSAGHRALTWMADHSEVAAVAENLIRMKRTYEANVRTTEVDLPGLPRRTLDDERTNAILEEHRTKSLSGYASRLAEIVRISRQNGIEPILMTQPALYGDVIDPSSDVALGAVAIGPLSNGRAEWQSLELYNDVTRRLSVDAGVPLIDLAREMPKDSRYFTDWVH
;
A
#
# COMPACT_ATOMS: atom_id res chain seq x y z
N MET A 1 -15.01 -36.46 -35.87
CA MET A 1 -14.24 -35.51 -35.06
C MET A 1 -14.77 -34.07 -35.12
N LYS A 2 -15.01 -33.43 -36.28
CA LYS A 2 -15.42 -32.00 -36.37
C LYS A 2 -16.72 -31.65 -35.62
N ARG A 3 -17.78 -32.51 -35.68
CA ARG A 3 -19.06 -32.24 -35.00
C ARG A 3 -18.98 -32.31 -33.48
N GLY A 4 -18.13 -33.14 -32.88
CA GLY A 4 -17.90 -33.20 -31.44
C GLY A 4 -17.16 -31.96 -30.93
N ALA A 5 -16.14 -31.49 -31.65
CA ALA A 5 -15.41 -30.26 -31.31
C ALA A 5 -16.30 -29.02 -31.39
N VAL A 6 -17.17 -28.91 -32.41
CA VAL A 6 -18.14 -27.81 -32.52
C VAL A 6 -19.14 -27.80 -31.36
N ARG A 7 -19.70 -28.97 -31.00
CA ARG A 7 -20.63 -29.07 -29.85
C ARG A 7 -19.94 -28.67 -28.54
N ALA A 8 -18.71 -29.16 -28.30
CA ALA A 8 -17.94 -28.79 -27.10
C ALA A 8 -17.65 -27.26 -27.05
N ALA A 9 -17.24 -26.68 -28.17
CA ALA A 9 -17.01 -25.22 -28.25
C ALA A 9 -18.30 -24.44 -27.98
N THR A 10 -19.43 -24.82 -28.58
CA THR A 10 -20.72 -24.17 -28.34
C THR A 10 -21.13 -24.26 -26.86
N THR A 11 -20.99 -25.46 -26.25
CA THR A 11 -21.32 -25.63 -24.82
C THR A 11 -20.48 -24.74 -23.92
N VAL A 12 -19.15 -24.65 -24.16
CA VAL A 12 -18.25 -23.76 -23.41
C VAL A 12 -18.63 -22.29 -23.58
N THR A 13 -18.94 -21.86 -24.82
CA THR A 13 -19.36 -20.49 -25.09
C THR A 13 -20.63 -20.11 -24.36
N VAL A 14 -21.64 -20.99 -24.41
CA VAL A 14 -22.94 -20.79 -23.72
C VAL A 14 -22.71 -20.74 -22.20
N PHE A 15 -21.88 -21.62 -21.65
CA PHE A 15 -21.57 -21.64 -20.23
C PHE A 15 -20.87 -20.33 -19.80
N LEU A 16 -19.85 -19.89 -20.55
CA LEU A 16 -19.15 -18.62 -20.24
C LEU A 16 -20.07 -17.41 -20.35
N ALA A 17 -20.97 -17.39 -21.35
CA ALA A 17 -21.95 -16.31 -21.48
C ALA A 17 -22.95 -16.30 -20.31
N ALA A 18 -23.43 -17.46 -19.87
CA ALA A 18 -24.29 -17.55 -18.70
C ALA A 18 -23.60 -17.15 -17.42
N LEU A 19 -22.32 -17.54 -17.25
CA LEU A 19 -21.50 -17.14 -16.12
C LEU A 19 -21.25 -15.63 -16.11
N GLU A 20 -20.91 -15.04 -17.27
CA GLU A 20 -20.74 -13.59 -17.42
C GLU A 20 -22.00 -12.82 -17.02
N ILE A 21 -23.18 -13.26 -17.51
CA ILE A 21 -24.47 -12.65 -17.15
C ILE A 21 -24.73 -12.79 -15.65
N GLY A 22 -24.49 -13.97 -15.09
CA GLY A 22 -24.68 -14.24 -13.67
C GLY A 22 -23.81 -13.34 -12.79
N LEU A 23 -22.53 -13.22 -13.14
CA LEU A 23 -21.58 -12.35 -12.42
C LEU A 23 -21.91 -10.84 -12.58
N ARG A 24 -22.45 -10.42 -13.71
CA ARG A 24 -22.93 -9.03 -13.88
C ARG A 24 -24.17 -8.72 -13.01
N ILE A 25 -25.00 -9.69 -12.74
CA ILE A 25 -26.18 -9.54 -11.86
C ILE A 25 -25.74 -9.58 -10.39
N TYR A 26 -24.87 -10.52 -10.06
CA TYR A 26 -24.36 -10.70 -8.71
C TYR A 26 -22.93 -11.22 -8.73
N ASN A 27 -21.98 -10.36 -8.34
CA ASN A 27 -20.56 -10.73 -8.18
C ASN A 27 -20.21 -10.83 -6.69
N PRO A 28 -20.01 -12.05 -6.16
CA PRO A 28 -19.66 -12.25 -4.76
C PRO A 28 -18.18 -11.98 -4.45
N PHE A 29 -17.37 -11.67 -5.46
CA PHE A 29 -15.93 -11.50 -5.28
C PHE A 29 -15.58 -10.03 -5.03
N PRO A 30 -15.03 -9.68 -3.86
CA PRO A 30 -14.60 -8.31 -3.57
C PRO A 30 -13.27 -8.04 -4.28
N PHE A 31 -13.32 -7.48 -5.46
CA PHE A 31 -12.11 -7.04 -6.16
C PHE A 31 -11.57 -5.77 -5.54
N ARG A 32 -10.25 -5.69 -5.35
CA ARG A 32 -9.52 -4.46 -5.03
C ARG A 32 -8.96 -3.78 -6.28
N VAL A 33 -8.80 -4.54 -7.34
CA VAL A 33 -8.29 -4.09 -8.64
C VAL A 33 -9.09 -4.77 -9.74
N ARG A 34 -9.45 -4.03 -10.76
CA ARG A 34 -10.09 -4.52 -11.98
C ARG A 34 -9.33 -3.96 -13.17
N GLY A 35 -8.71 -4.82 -13.94
CA GLY A 35 -7.80 -4.37 -14.97
C GLY A 35 -6.63 -3.56 -14.38
N ASP A 36 -6.47 -2.32 -14.79
CA ASP A 36 -5.52 -1.35 -14.25
C ASP A 36 -6.16 -0.28 -13.33
N HIS A 37 -7.43 -0.48 -12.96
CA HIS A 37 -8.19 0.42 -12.08
C HIS A 37 -8.29 -0.10 -10.66
N ILE A 38 -8.31 0.82 -9.68
CA ILE A 38 -8.59 0.52 -8.29
C ILE A 38 -10.11 0.44 -8.09
N VAL A 39 -10.55 -0.60 -7.36
CA VAL A 39 -11.94 -0.73 -6.94
C VAL A 39 -12.02 -0.40 -5.45
N LEU A 40 -12.66 0.72 -5.12
CA LEU A 40 -12.85 1.14 -3.75
C LEU A 40 -13.96 0.32 -3.06
N PRO A 41 -13.71 -0.26 -1.86
CA PRO A 41 -14.66 -1.10 -1.14
C PRO A 41 -15.69 -0.27 -0.36
N ALA A 42 -16.52 0.52 -1.05
CA ALA A 42 -17.51 1.38 -0.41
C ALA A 42 -18.52 0.58 0.43
N HIS A 43 -18.86 1.10 1.61
CA HIS A 43 -19.83 0.52 2.57
C HIS A 43 -19.51 -0.92 3.00
N GLN A 44 -18.24 -1.32 2.98
CA GLN A 44 -17.83 -2.66 3.42
C GLN A 44 -17.33 -2.65 4.86
N SER A 45 -17.56 -3.76 5.56
CA SER A 45 -17.02 -4.01 6.89
C SER A 45 -16.31 -5.35 6.92
N TYR A 46 -15.17 -5.39 7.57
CA TYR A 46 -14.35 -6.59 7.72
C TYR A 46 -14.15 -6.91 9.18
N THR A 47 -14.19 -8.19 9.52
CA THR A 47 -13.75 -8.71 10.82
C THR A 47 -12.57 -9.62 10.54
N ILE A 48 -11.40 -9.25 11.07
CA ILE A 48 -10.14 -9.95 10.81
C ILE A 48 -9.68 -10.58 12.12
N SER A 49 -9.48 -11.91 12.12
CA SER A 49 -8.97 -12.64 13.27
C SER A 49 -7.44 -12.76 13.19
N HIS A 50 -6.78 -12.55 14.32
CA HIS A 50 -5.34 -12.65 14.48
C HIS A 50 -4.98 -13.74 15.50
N PRO A 51 -5.17 -15.03 15.15
CA PRO A 51 -4.95 -16.14 16.07
C PRO A 51 -3.47 -16.19 16.50
N GLY A 52 -3.23 -16.21 17.81
CA GLY A 52 -1.88 -16.24 18.37
C GLY A 52 -1.20 -14.87 18.47
N ALA A 53 -1.85 -13.79 18.09
CA ALA A 53 -1.32 -12.44 18.30
C ALA A 53 -1.19 -12.15 19.81
N VAL A 54 -0.06 -11.55 20.19
CA VAL A 54 0.24 -11.17 21.58
C VAL A 54 0.11 -9.67 21.79
N ARG A 55 0.50 -8.89 20.79
CA ARG A 55 0.53 -7.41 20.82
C ARG A 55 -0.56 -6.74 20.01
N MET A 56 -1.26 -7.48 19.16
CA MET A 56 -2.42 -7.01 18.40
C MET A 56 -3.72 -7.43 19.07
N ASP A 57 -4.81 -6.71 18.79
CA ASP A 57 -6.14 -7.19 19.17
C ASP A 57 -6.40 -8.57 18.50
N PRO A 58 -6.92 -9.57 19.22
CA PRO A 58 -7.17 -10.90 18.65
C PRO A 58 -8.20 -10.88 17.52
N VAL A 59 -9.03 -9.83 17.48
CA VAL A 59 -9.98 -9.55 16.40
C VAL A 59 -10.00 -8.06 16.14
N THR A 60 -9.90 -7.66 14.88
CA THR A 60 -10.05 -6.26 14.46
C THR A 60 -11.29 -6.06 13.61
N HIS A 61 -11.93 -4.90 13.78
CA HIS A 61 -13.08 -4.47 13.02
C HIS A 61 -12.72 -3.25 12.18
N VAL A 62 -12.89 -3.35 10.88
CA VAL A 62 -12.55 -2.33 9.90
C VAL A 62 -13.76 -1.99 9.06
N THR A 63 -14.15 -0.73 9.04
CA THR A 63 -15.27 -0.23 8.26
C THR A 63 -14.79 0.73 7.17
N LYS A 64 -15.33 0.60 5.97
CA LYS A 64 -15.12 1.51 4.85
C LYS A 64 -16.40 2.32 4.63
N ASN A 65 -16.26 3.64 4.56
CA ASN A 65 -17.34 4.59 4.34
C ASN A 65 -17.87 4.57 2.89
N SER A 66 -18.75 5.52 2.56
CA SER A 66 -19.33 5.65 1.21
C SER A 66 -18.30 5.92 0.11
N LEU A 67 -17.12 6.47 0.46
CA LEU A 67 -16.00 6.64 -0.47
C LEU A 67 -15.12 5.39 -0.61
N GLY A 68 -15.34 4.36 0.20
CA GLY A 68 -14.46 3.19 0.29
C GLY A 68 -13.19 3.43 1.09
N PHE A 69 -13.09 4.53 1.80
CA PHE A 69 -11.99 4.87 2.69
C PHE A 69 -12.32 4.51 4.15
N ARG A 70 -11.34 4.58 5.02
CA ARG A 70 -11.47 4.19 6.42
C ARG A 70 -11.54 5.43 7.31
N GLY A 71 -12.75 5.77 7.79
CA GLY A 71 -12.99 6.95 8.63
C GLY A 71 -14.44 7.42 8.54
N PRO A 72 -14.71 8.68 8.91
CA PRO A 72 -16.06 9.24 8.93
C PRO A 72 -16.60 9.40 7.51
N GLU A 73 -17.92 9.38 7.38
CA GLU A 73 -18.60 9.75 6.13
C GLU A 73 -18.20 11.18 5.70
N PRO A 74 -18.11 11.44 4.39
CA PRO A 74 -17.81 12.76 3.88
C PRO A 74 -18.88 13.77 4.30
N PRO A 75 -18.49 14.97 4.76
CA PRO A 75 -19.43 15.98 5.20
C PRO A 75 -20.18 16.60 4.01
N ARG A 76 -21.41 17.07 4.26
CA ARG A 76 -22.20 17.75 3.22
C ARG A 76 -21.66 19.15 2.89
N ASP A 77 -21.04 19.81 3.86
CA ASP A 77 -20.41 21.14 3.79
C ASP A 77 -18.92 21.06 3.42
N TRP A 78 -18.57 20.18 2.48
CA TRP A 78 -17.19 19.83 2.08
C TRP A 78 -16.27 21.03 1.84
N SER A 79 -16.76 22.03 1.11
CA SER A 79 -15.98 23.23 0.73
C SER A 79 -15.63 24.12 1.93
N GLU A 80 -16.45 24.09 2.98
CA GLU A 80 -16.29 24.93 4.18
C GLU A 80 -15.33 24.32 5.19
N ARG A 81 -15.19 22.98 5.19
CA ARG A 81 -14.35 22.23 6.13
C ARG A 81 -12.88 22.18 5.74
N LEU A 82 -12.04 22.01 6.72
CA LEU A 82 -10.67 21.53 6.49
C LEU A 82 -10.73 20.03 6.21
N THR A 83 -10.50 19.64 4.95
CA THR A 83 -10.53 18.24 4.52
C THR A 83 -9.12 17.71 4.28
N ILE A 84 -8.77 16.63 4.98
CA ILE A 84 -7.44 16.00 4.91
C ILE A 84 -7.63 14.53 4.54
N LEU A 85 -6.88 14.06 3.55
CA LEU A 85 -6.86 12.66 3.16
C LEU A 85 -5.46 12.09 3.37
N THR A 86 -5.34 10.99 4.12
CA THR A 86 -4.08 10.28 4.28
C THR A 86 -3.98 9.16 3.25
N ILE A 87 -2.88 9.12 2.50
CA ILE A 87 -2.64 8.18 1.41
C ILE A 87 -1.35 7.42 1.69
N GLY A 88 -1.39 6.11 1.55
CA GLY A 88 -0.22 5.25 1.80
C GLY A 88 -0.54 3.78 1.58
N GLY A 89 0.38 2.92 1.99
CA GLY A 89 0.25 1.47 1.95
C GLY A 89 -0.45 0.91 3.20
N SER A 90 -0.06 -0.32 3.57
CA SER A 90 -0.57 -1.03 4.75
C SER A 90 -0.35 -0.27 6.06
N THR A 91 0.76 0.45 6.20
CA THR A 91 1.07 1.29 7.36
C THR A 91 0.15 2.51 7.50
N THR A 92 -0.59 2.86 6.45
CA THR A 92 -1.67 3.86 6.49
C THR A 92 -3.02 3.18 6.64
N GLU A 93 -3.32 2.13 5.88
CA GLU A 93 -4.58 1.38 6.01
C GLU A 93 -4.79 0.80 7.41
N CYS A 94 -3.71 0.31 8.04
CA CYS A 94 -3.70 -0.20 9.42
C CYS A 94 -4.75 -1.31 9.66
N LEU A 95 -4.82 -2.34 8.82
CA LEU A 95 -5.82 -3.42 8.94
C LEU A 95 -5.73 -4.21 10.26
N PHE A 96 -4.59 -4.13 10.96
CA PHE A 96 -4.36 -4.78 12.24
C PHE A 96 -4.84 -3.98 13.46
N LEU A 97 -5.45 -2.82 13.22
CA LEU A 97 -6.05 -1.96 14.26
C LEU A 97 -7.54 -1.81 13.98
N SER A 98 -8.37 -1.91 15.00
CA SER A 98 -9.81 -1.60 14.88
C SER A 98 -10.04 -0.13 14.61
N ASP A 99 -11.23 0.19 14.09
CA ASP A 99 -11.66 1.58 13.86
C ASP A 99 -11.51 2.41 15.14
N GLY A 100 -11.10 3.66 14.98
CA GLY A 100 -10.79 4.57 16.07
C GLY A 100 -9.39 4.40 16.69
N LYS A 101 -8.59 3.40 16.26
CA LYS A 101 -7.24 3.12 16.79
C LYS A 101 -6.10 3.45 15.82
N THR A 102 -6.40 3.82 14.57
CA THR A 102 -5.36 4.13 13.58
C THR A 102 -4.66 5.46 13.88
N TRP A 103 -3.45 5.64 13.36
CA TRP A 103 -2.77 6.93 13.49
C TRP A 103 -3.55 8.07 12.82
N THR A 104 -4.32 7.79 11.76
CA THR A 104 -5.23 8.75 11.14
C THR A 104 -6.37 9.15 12.09
N ASP A 105 -6.93 8.20 12.84
CA ASP A 105 -7.95 8.48 13.87
C ASP A 105 -7.38 9.32 15.01
N GLU A 106 -6.13 9.03 15.42
CA GLU A 106 -5.45 9.81 16.44
C GLU A 106 -5.14 11.23 15.95
N LEU A 107 -4.67 11.36 14.71
CA LEU A 107 -4.45 12.66 14.08
C LEU A 107 -5.75 13.48 14.06
N ARG A 108 -6.86 12.86 13.66
CA ARG A 108 -8.19 13.51 13.67
C ARG A 108 -8.55 14.00 15.06
N ARG A 109 -8.44 13.14 16.09
CA ARG A 109 -8.77 13.51 17.48
C ARG A 109 -7.93 14.68 17.99
N ARG A 110 -6.65 14.74 17.64
CA ARG A 110 -5.75 15.83 18.05
C ARG A 110 -6.04 17.13 17.32
N ILE A 111 -6.31 17.08 16.03
CA ILE A 111 -6.63 18.28 15.26
C ILE A 111 -8.01 18.80 15.61
N ASP A 112 -8.98 17.92 15.88
CA ASP A 112 -10.37 18.30 16.27
C ASP A 112 -10.41 19.18 17.51
N VAL A 113 -9.45 19.05 18.44
CA VAL A 113 -9.32 19.93 19.62
C VAL A 113 -9.03 21.38 19.23
N ILE A 114 -8.30 21.61 18.13
CA ILE A 114 -7.90 22.95 17.66
C ILE A 114 -8.80 23.43 16.51
N ARG A 115 -9.31 22.50 15.72
CA ARG A 115 -10.16 22.72 14.53
C ARG A 115 -11.33 21.73 14.52
N PRO A 116 -12.41 22.00 15.27
CA PRO A 116 -13.55 21.08 15.38
C PRO A 116 -14.30 20.80 14.06
N ASP A 117 -14.04 21.59 13.03
CA ASP A 117 -14.60 21.45 11.69
C ASP A 117 -13.72 20.59 10.74
N VAL A 118 -12.69 19.93 11.27
CA VAL A 118 -11.80 19.09 10.44
C VAL A 118 -12.47 17.77 10.05
N TRP A 119 -12.30 17.39 8.80
CA TRP A 119 -12.56 16.03 8.34
C TRP A 119 -11.25 15.39 7.90
N ILE A 120 -10.92 14.25 8.51
CA ILE A 120 -9.73 13.48 8.18
C ILE A 120 -10.14 12.05 7.90
N ASP A 121 -9.69 11.51 6.76
CA ASP A 121 -9.99 10.16 6.34
C ASP A 121 -8.75 9.42 5.86
N ASN A 122 -8.82 8.10 5.86
CA ASN A 122 -7.73 7.19 5.57
C ASN A 122 -7.98 6.46 4.26
N ALA A 123 -7.28 6.87 3.22
CA ALA A 123 -7.23 6.24 1.90
C ALA A 123 -5.97 5.37 1.72
N GLY A 124 -5.52 4.74 2.80
CA GLY A 124 -4.48 3.72 2.74
C GLY A 124 -4.99 2.44 2.09
N PHE A 125 -4.11 1.78 1.32
CA PHE A 125 -4.37 0.49 0.69
C PHE A 125 -3.16 -0.43 0.85
N GLU A 126 -3.41 -1.61 1.39
CA GLU A 126 -2.38 -2.60 1.63
C GLU A 126 -1.62 -2.96 0.35
N GLY A 127 -0.28 -2.94 0.43
CA GLY A 127 0.61 -3.24 -0.69
C GLY A 127 0.79 -2.10 -1.71
N HIS A 128 0.08 -0.98 -1.59
CA HIS A 128 0.25 0.13 -2.52
C HIS A 128 1.59 0.85 -2.33
N SER A 129 2.28 1.05 -3.44
CA SER A 129 3.43 1.92 -3.61
C SER A 129 3.01 3.22 -4.30
N THR A 130 3.97 4.05 -4.72
CA THR A 130 3.66 5.25 -5.51
C THR A 130 2.97 4.96 -6.86
N PHE A 131 3.00 3.73 -7.38
CA PHE A 131 2.17 3.32 -8.53
C PHE A 131 0.69 3.37 -8.17
N GLY A 132 0.27 2.65 -7.13
CA GLY A 132 -1.11 2.63 -6.65
C GLY A 132 -1.57 4.02 -6.18
N HIS A 133 -0.68 4.77 -5.51
CA HIS A 133 -1.00 6.13 -5.08
C HIS A 133 -1.30 7.07 -6.26
N LEU A 134 -0.59 6.94 -7.40
CA LEU A 134 -0.87 7.72 -8.61
C LEU A 134 -2.22 7.37 -9.23
N VAL A 135 -2.58 6.08 -9.28
CA VAL A 135 -3.89 5.65 -9.78
C VAL A 135 -4.99 6.17 -8.87
N LEU A 136 -4.86 5.96 -7.55
CA LEU A 136 -5.82 6.47 -6.55
C LEU A 136 -6.00 8.00 -6.65
N LEU A 137 -4.89 8.73 -6.80
CA LEU A 137 -4.91 10.18 -6.94
C LEU A 137 -5.67 10.61 -8.19
N ARG A 138 -5.39 10.00 -9.34
CA ARG A 138 -5.99 10.37 -10.62
C ARG A 138 -7.46 9.99 -10.72
N GLU A 139 -7.83 8.81 -10.25
CA GLU A 139 -9.18 8.28 -10.42
C GLU A 139 -10.17 8.80 -9.38
N PHE A 140 -9.70 9.06 -8.15
CA PHE A 140 -10.61 9.39 -7.05
C PHE A 140 -10.28 10.72 -6.36
N VAL A 141 -9.03 10.92 -5.94
CA VAL A 141 -8.68 12.05 -5.06
C VAL A 141 -8.82 13.40 -5.78
N VAL A 142 -8.46 13.44 -7.07
CA VAL A 142 -8.60 14.64 -7.91
C VAL A 142 -10.08 15.07 -8.04
N SER A 143 -11.01 14.11 -8.10
CA SER A 143 -12.45 14.41 -8.17
C SER A 143 -12.99 14.85 -6.80
N LEU A 144 -12.48 14.26 -5.72
CA LEU A 144 -12.87 14.57 -4.34
C LEU A 144 -12.36 15.94 -3.89
N ARG A 145 -11.16 16.35 -4.33
CA ARG A 145 -10.49 17.61 -4.01
C ARG A 145 -10.41 17.89 -2.50
N PRO A 146 -9.78 17.03 -1.69
CA PRO A 146 -9.46 17.38 -0.31
C PRO A 146 -8.54 18.60 -0.30
N LYS A 147 -8.58 19.44 0.74
CA LYS A 147 -7.68 20.59 0.86
C LYS A 147 -6.23 20.17 1.05
N ILE A 148 -6.01 19.06 1.76
CA ILE A 148 -4.68 18.50 2.04
C ILE A 148 -4.69 17.01 1.74
N ALA A 149 -3.61 16.51 1.14
CA ALA A 149 -3.33 15.09 0.99
C ALA A 149 -1.95 14.76 1.59
N ILE A 150 -1.92 13.85 2.59
CA ILE A 150 -0.69 13.41 3.26
C ILE A 150 -0.27 12.07 2.64
N PHE A 151 0.95 12.00 2.08
CA PHE A 151 1.47 10.82 1.41
C PHE A 151 2.57 10.16 2.22
N LEU A 152 2.29 8.99 2.81
CA LEU A 152 3.27 8.12 3.47
C LEU A 152 3.78 7.10 2.46
N THR A 153 5.04 7.24 2.01
CA THR A 153 5.60 6.51 0.87
C THR A 153 6.99 5.96 1.16
N GLY A 154 7.44 4.99 0.37
CA GLY A 154 8.83 4.53 0.33
C GLY A 154 9.00 3.02 0.55
N TYR A 155 8.39 2.42 1.58
CA TYR A 155 8.63 1.01 1.91
C TYR A 155 8.19 0.05 0.79
N ASN A 156 6.97 0.19 0.28
CA ASN A 156 6.50 -0.67 -0.80
C ASN A 156 7.26 -0.42 -2.10
N ASP A 157 7.66 0.83 -2.37
CA ASP A 157 8.54 1.15 -3.51
C ASP A 157 9.91 0.48 -3.39
N MET A 158 10.49 0.42 -2.19
CA MET A 158 11.72 -0.33 -1.92
C MET A 158 11.51 -1.83 -2.18
N LYS A 159 10.38 -2.40 -1.76
CA LYS A 159 10.10 -3.83 -1.93
C LYS A 159 9.81 -4.24 -3.38
N ILE A 160 9.32 -3.34 -4.22
CA ILE A 160 9.18 -3.58 -5.68
C ILE A 160 10.53 -3.93 -6.31
N ALA A 161 11.61 -3.31 -5.87
CA ALA A 161 12.97 -3.64 -6.34
C ALA A 161 13.37 -5.10 -6.05
N SER A 162 12.80 -5.69 -5.00
CA SER A 162 13.14 -7.05 -4.52
C SER A 162 12.15 -8.15 -4.90
N ALA A 163 11.29 -7.97 -5.93
CA ALA A 163 10.45 -9.00 -6.55
C ALA A 163 8.95 -9.06 -6.17
N LEU A 164 8.36 -8.04 -5.60
CA LEU A 164 6.90 -8.04 -5.34
C LEU A 164 6.18 -6.86 -6.04
N PRO A 165 5.88 -6.95 -7.34
CA PRO A 165 5.10 -5.93 -8.03
C PRO A 165 3.60 -6.12 -7.70
N ILE A 166 3.15 -5.75 -6.48
CA ILE A 166 1.73 -5.89 -6.14
C ILE A 166 0.89 -4.88 -6.92
N ASP A 167 1.38 -3.65 -7.05
CA ASP A 167 0.67 -2.56 -7.71
C ASP A 167 1.41 -1.93 -8.91
N SER A 168 2.64 -2.33 -9.21
CA SER A 168 3.34 -1.88 -10.42
C SER A 168 2.64 -2.30 -11.71
N GLU A 169 1.81 -3.34 -11.63
CA GLU A 169 0.94 -3.82 -12.73
C GLU A 169 -0.21 -2.85 -13.03
N LEU A 170 -0.53 -1.91 -12.13
CA LEU A 170 -1.45 -0.80 -12.41
C LEU A 170 -0.89 0.22 -13.43
N ASN A 171 0.39 0.12 -13.76
CA ASN A 171 0.97 0.88 -14.86
C ASN A 171 1.05 0.01 -16.12
N PRO A 172 0.24 0.28 -17.18
CA PRO A 172 0.21 -0.53 -18.40
C PRO A 172 1.58 -0.66 -19.10
N HIS A 173 2.49 0.29 -18.90
CA HIS A 173 3.84 0.24 -19.47
C HIS A 173 4.72 -0.85 -18.85
N ASN A 174 4.39 -1.30 -17.64
CA ASN A 174 5.11 -2.39 -16.97
C ASN A 174 4.62 -3.78 -17.41
N LEU A 175 3.52 -3.85 -18.18
CA LEU A 175 2.89 -5.10 -18.58
C LEU A 175 3.42 -5.62 -19.93
N SER A 176 3.59 -6.92 -20.04
CA SER A 176 3.77 -7.59 -21.33
C SER A 176 2.52 -7.42 -22.22
N ALA A 177 2.65 -7.59 -23.52
CA ALA A 177 1.52 -7.49 -24.45
C ALA A 177 0.36 -8.45 -24.10
N GLY A 178 0.68 -9.69 -23.70
CA GLY A 178 -0.33 -10.67 -23.28
C GLY A 178 -1.01 -10.26 -21.98
N HIS A 179 -0.27 -9.70 -21.04
CA HIS A 179 -0.85 -9.23 -19.77
C HIS A 179 -1.73 -8.01 -20.00
N ARG A 180 -1.34 -7.04 -20.84
CA ARG A 180 -2.21 -5.92 -21.23
C ARG A 180 -3.52 -6.36 -21.85
N ALA A 181 -3.49 -7.41 -22.69
CA ALA A 181 -4.71 -7.98 -23.27
C ALA A 181 -5.62 -8.59 -22.19
N LEU A 182 -5.05 -9.30 -21.20
CA LEU A 182 -5.80 -9.84 -20.06
C LEU A 182 -6.41 -8.74 -19.21
N THR A 183 -5.64 -7.72 -18.87
CA THR A 183 -6.08 -6.54 -18.13
C THR A 183 -7.24 -5.83 -18.85
N TRP A 184 -7.11 -5.63 -20.16
CA TRP A 184 -8.20 -5.08 -20.97
C TRP A 184 -9.45 -5.97 -20.97
N MET A 185 -9.28 -7.29 -21.06
CA MET A 185 -10.43 -8.22 -20.95
C MET A 185 -11.10 -8.16 -19.58
N ALA A 186 -10.33 -8.00 -18.50
CA ALA A 186 -10.86 -7.87 -17.15
C ALA A 186 -11.71 -6.61 -16.96
N ASP A 187 -11.40 -5.51 -17.65
CA ASP A 187 -12.22 -4.30 -17.64
C ASP A 187 -13.58 -4.49 -18.31
N HIS A 188 -13.69 -5.44 -19.24
CA HIS A 188 -14.88 -5.63 -20.07
C HIS A 188 -15.67 -6.89 -19.77
N SER A 189 -15.13 -7.83 -18.97
CA SER A 189 -15.73 -9.12 -18.64
C SER A 189 -15.56 -9.46 -17.16
N GLU A 190 -16.66 -9.79 -16.49
CA GLU A 190 -16.65 -10.24 -15.09
C GLU A 190 -15.88 -11.57 -14.94
N VAL A 191 -16.03 -12.49 -15.90
CA VAL A 191 -15.30 -13.77 -15.89
C VAL A 191 -13.80 -13.53 -15.99
N ALA A 192 -13.36 -12.62 -16.87
CA ALA A 192 -11.95 -12.28 -16.99
C ALA A 192 -11.41 -11.57 -15.73
N ALA A 193 -12.20 -10.67 -15.14
CA ALA A 193 -11.86 -10.01 -13.89
C ALA A 193 -11.68 -11.01 -12.73
N VAL A 194 -12.57 -11.98 -12.59
CA VAL A 194 -12.43 -13.06 -11.60
C VAL A 194 -11.16 -13.85 -11.86
N ALA A 195 -10.90 -14.27 -13.10
CA ALA A 195 -9.71 -15.04 -13.45
C ALA A 195 -8.41 -14.27 -13.14
N GLU A 196 -8.34 -12.98 -13.49
CA GLU A 196 -7.20 -12.13 -13.21
C GLU A 196 -6.96 -11.98 -11.70
N ASN A 197 -8.02 -11.73 -10.92
CA ASN A 197 -7.89 -11.61 -9.46
C ASN A 197 -7.48 -12.92 -8.79
N LEU A 198 -7.94 -14.08 -9.27
CA LEU A 198 -7.45 -15.38 -8.79
C LEU A 198 -5.95 -15.58 -9.06
N ILE A 199 -5.48 -15.15 -10.23
CA ILE A 199 -4.03 -15.17 -10.56
C ILE A 199 -3.25 -14.25 -9.61
N ARG A 200 -3.74 -13.04 -9.35
CA ARG A 200 -3.14 -12.09 -8.38
C ARG A 200 -3.11 -12.67 -6.96
N MET A 201 -4.22 -13.22 -6.50
CA MET A 201 -4.31 -13.89 -5.19
C MET A 201 -3.31 -15.03 -5.06
N LYS A 202 -3.19 -15.89 -6.07
CA LYS A 202 -2.22 -16.98 -6.09
C LYS A 202 -0.79 -16.45 -5.96
N ARG A 203 -0.41 -15.43 -6.73
CA ARG A 203 0.92 -14.80 -6.66
C ARG A 203 1.20 -14.20 -5.29
N THR A 204 0.23 -13.49 -4.70
CA THR A 204 0.36 -12.93 -3.35
C THR A 204 0.55 -14.02 -2.30
N TYR A 205 -0.19 -15.14 -2.43
CA TYR A 205 -0.05 -16.28 -1.54
C TYR A 205 1.33 -16.94 -1.67
N GLU A 206 1.80 -17.18 -2.90
CA GLU A 206 3.12 -17.75 -3.20
C GLU A 206 4.27 -16.84 -2.71
N ALA A 207 4.08 -15.53 -2.76
CA ALA A 207 5.02 -14.56 -2.23
C ALA A 207 5.08 -14.53 -0.70
N ASN A 208 4.20 -15.28 -0.01
CA ASN A 208 4.11 -15.39 1.44
C ASN A 208 4.09 -14.01 2.15
N VAL A 209 3.40 -13.05 1.56
CA VAL A 209 3.22 -11.71 2.14
C VAL A 209 2.22 -11.83 3.29
N ARG A 210 2.71 -12.12 4.47
CA ARG A 210 1.93 -12.15 5.70
C ARG A 210 2.56 -11.22 6.71
N THR A 211 1.76 -10.34 7.27
CA THR A 211 2.15 -9.60 8.47
C THR A 211 2.03 -10.55 9.66
N THR A 212 3.13 -10.78 10.32
CA THR A 212 3.21 -11.57 11.55
C THR A 212 3.99 -10.78 12.58
N GLU A 213 3.60 -10.91 13.84
CA GLU A 213 4.38 -10.32 14.92
C GLU A 213 5.82 -10.84 14.88
N VAL A 214 6.76 -9.91 15.06
CA VAL A 214 8.19 -10.23 15.04
C VAL A 214 8.67 -10.60 16.43
N ASP A 215 9.15 -11.84 16.60
CA ASP A 215 9.90 -12.29 17.77
C ASP A 215 11.40 -12.02 17.56
N LEU A 216 11.84 -10.80 17.89
CA LEU A 216 13.21 -10.36 17.65
C LEU A 216 14.28 -11.26 18.28
N PRO A 217 14.14 -11.73 19.54
CA PRO A 217 15.12 -12.64 20.15
C PRO A 217 15.31 -13.96 19.38
N GLY A 218 14.22 -14.53 18.87
CA GLY A 218 14.21 -15.80 18.14
C GLY A 218 14.73 -15.73 16.71
N LEU A 219 14.88 -14.54 16.13
CA LEU A 219 15.32 -14.40 14.74
C LEU A 219 16.82 -14.71 14.57
N PRO A 220 17.21 -15.30 13.42
CA PRO A 220 18.61 -15.55 13.10
C PRO A 220 19.38 -14.22 12.91
N ARG A 221 20.68 -14.29 13.10
CA ARG A 221 21.59 -13.15 12.90
C ARG A 221 22.38 -13.34 11.60
N ARG A 222 22.66 -12.23 10.93
CA ARG A 222 23.48 -12.20 9.70
C ARG A 222 24.37 -10.97 9.68
N THR A 223 25.65 -11.19 9.53
CA THR A 223 26.61 -10.13 9.23
C THR A 223 26.75 -10.03 7.71
N LEU A 224 26.71 -8.84 7.19
CA LEU A 224 27.06 -8.51 5.80
C LEU A 224 28.31 -7.65 5.85
N ASP A 225 29.24 -7.92 4.94
CA ASP A 225 30.35 -7.03 4.66
C ASP A 225 29.90 -5.79 3.89
N ASP A 226 30.80 -4.81 3.79
CA ASP A 226 30.49 -3.55 3.12
C ASP A 226 30.30 -3.75 1.60
N GLU A 227 31.00 -4.72 0.97
CA GLU A 227 30.86 -5.02 -0.45
C GLU A 227 29.43 -5.51 -0.73
N ARG A 228 28.93 -6.46 0.04
CA ARG A 228 27.57 -7.00 -0.11
C ARG A 228 26.50 -5.94 0.20
N THR A 229 26.71 -5.16 1.24
CA THR A 229 25.80 -4.07 1.59
C THR A 229 25.73 -3.04 0.46
N ASN A 230 26.89 -2.60 -0.05
CA ASN A 230 26.95 -1.67 -1.17
C ASN A 230 26.30 -2.22 -2.44
N ALA A 231 26.45 -3.51 -2.74
CA ALA A 231 25.79 -4.14 -3.87
C ALA A 231 24.26 -4.05 -3.78
N ILE A 232 23.68 -4.29 -2.59
CA ILE A 232 22.23 -4.13 -2.35
C ILE A 232 21.82 -2.67 -2.58
N LEU A 233 22.52 -1.71 -2.02
CA LEU A 233 22.20 -0.28 -2.17
C LEU A 233 22.30 0.18 -3.62
N GLU A 234 23.32 -0.30 -4.35
CA GLU A 234 23.53 0.06 -5.75
C GLU A 234 22.42 -0.50 -6.66
N GLU A 235 21.90 -1.67 -6.33
CA GLU A 235 20.73 -2.23 -7.02
C GLU A 235 19.51 -1.29 -6.90
N HIS A 236 19.22 -0.76 -5.71
CA HIS A 236 18.15 0.23 -5.52
C HIS A 236 18.44 1.52 -6.29
N ARG A 237 19.68 2.05 -6.24
CA ARG A 237 20.07 3.29 -6.93
C ARG A 237 19.87 3.20 -8.43
N THR A 238 20.27 2.07 -9.03
CA THR A 238 20.26 1.90 -10.48
C THR A 238 18.89 1.50 -11.03
N LYS A 239 18.12 0.69 -10.28
CA LYS A 239 16.88 0.10 -10.82
C LYS A 239 15.60 0.83 -10.40
N SER A 240 15.57 1.47 -9.23
CA SER A 240 14.27 1.83 -8.63
C SER A 240 14.15 3.28 -8.20
N LEU A 241 15.21 3.90 -7.69
CA LEU A 241 15.14 5.23 -7.09
C LEU A 241 14.71 6.33 -8.06
N SER A 242 15.17 6.31 -9.31
CA SER A 242 14.78 7.33 -10.31
C SER A 242 13.30 7.24 -10.65
N GLY A 243 12.77 6.02 -10.76
CA GLY A 243 11.33 5.78 -10.98
C GLY A 243 10.50 6.22 -9.79
N TYR A 244 10.94 5.95 -8.57
CA TYR A 244 10.29 6.44 -7.35
C TYR A 244 10.25 7.96 -7.30
N ALA A 245 11.40 8.63 -7.52
CA ALA A 245 11.48 10.08 -7.55
C ALA A 245 10.53 10.71 -8.57
N SER A 246 10.48 10.14 -9.79
CA SER A 246 9.60 10.61 -10.86
C SER A 246 8.12 10.47 -10.49
N ARG A 247 7.70 9.34 -9.92
CA ARG A 247 6.32 9.12 -9.49
C ARG A 247 5.93 10.04 -8.32
N LEU A 248 6.82 10.24 -7.36
CA LEU A 248 6.55 11.12 -6.24
C LEU A 248 6.45 12.59 -6.68
N ALA A 249 7.31 13.03 -7.61
CA ALA A 249 7.21 14.35 -8.23
C ALA A 249 5.90 14.53 -9.01
N GLU A 250 5.45 13.49 -9.70
CA GLU A 250 4.17 13.49 -10.43
C GLU A 250 2.97 13.56 -9.46
N ILE A 251 3.02 12.88 -8.30
CA ILE A 251 2.02 13.00 -7.24
C ILE A 251 1.91 14.46 -6.78
N VAL A 252 3.03 15.11 -6.48
CA VAL A 252 3.07 16.53 -6.07
C VAL A 252 2.49 17.43 -7.16
N ARG A 253 2.90 17.21 -8.40
CA ARG A 253 2.44 18.01 -9.55
C ARG A 253 0.91 17.89 -9.75
N ILE A 254 0.38 16.67 -9.76
CA ILE A 254 -1.06 16.43 -9.95
C ILE A 254 -1.86 17.02 -8.78
N SER A 255 -1.41 16.83 -7.54
CA SER A 255 -2.07 17.40 -6.37
C SER A 255 -2.21 18.92 -6.50
N ARG A 256 -1.11 19.63 -6.73
CA ARG A 256 -1.11 21.09 -6.85
C ARG A 256 -1.93 21.61 -8.04
N GLN A 257 -1.86 20.94 -9.18
CA GLN A 257 -2.66 21.30 -10.35
C GLN A 257 -4.16 21.22 -10.11
N ASN A 258 -4.59 20.43 -9.12
CA ASN A 258 -5.99 20.26 -8.74
C ASN A 258 -6.37 20.99 -7.45
N GLY A 259 -5.50 21.88 -6.95
CA GLY A 259 -5.76 22.69 -5.76
C GLY A 259 -5.68 21.89 -4.44
N ILE A 260 -4.98 20.75 -4.45
CA ILE A 260 -4.73 19.91 -3.27
C ILE A 260 -3.33 20.22 -2.77
N GLU A 261 -3.19 20.60 -1.49
CA GLU A 261 -1.87 20.79 -0.88
C GLU A 261 -1.28 19.43 -0.49
N PRO A 262 -0.21 18.95 -1.13
CA PRO A 262 0.45 17.71 -0.74
C PRO A 262 1.35 17.92 0.47
N ILE A 263 1.34 16.97 1.40
CA ILE A 263 2.31 16.85 2.49
C ILE A 263 3.01 15.50 2.30
N LEU A 264 4.33 15.51 2.24
CA LEU A 264 5.11 14.27 2.14
C LEU A 264 5.47 13.77 3.54
N MET A 265 5.46 12.44 3.70
CA MET A 265 5.82 11.80 4.95
C MET A 265 6.81 10.67 4.65
N THR A 266 7.93 10.63 5.39
CA THR A 266 8.93 9.56 5.28
C THR A 266 8.47 8.30 6.03
N GLN A 267 8.88 7.13 5.55
CA GLN A 267 8.46 5.84 6.08
C GLN A 267 9.37 5.40 7.24
N PRO A 268 8.85 5.27 8.47
CA PRO A 268 9.58 4.66 9.57
C PRO A 268 9.64 3.13 9.42
N ALA A 269 10.62 2.51 10.07
CA ALA A 269 10.72 1.06 10.19
C ALA A 269 11.54 0.69 11.44
N LEU A 270 11.32 -0.52 11.96
CA LEU A 270 12.09 -1.07 13.08
C LEU A 270 13.52 -1.47 12.68
N TYR A 271 13.84 -1.48 11.39
CA TYR A 271 15.21 -1.68 10.91
C TYR A 271 16.16 -0.60 11.40
N GLY A 272 17.44 -0.93 11.57
CA GLY A 272 18.45 0.07 11.93
C GLY A 272 19.73 -0.55 12.47
N ASP A 273 20.78 0.25 12.56
CA ASP A 273 22.06 -0.14 13.17
C ASP A 273 22.09 0.31 14.63
N VAL A 274 21.09 -0.12 15.39
CA VAL A 274 20.88 0.20 16.80
C VAL A 274 20.45 -1.05 17.59
N ILE A 275 20.54 -0.97 18.91
CA ILE A 275 20.00 -1.98 19.82
C ILE A 275 18.55 -1.61 20.13
N ASP A 276 17.62 -2.56 19.97
CA ASP A 276 16.24 -2.39 20.41
C ASP A 276 16.15 -2.25 21.92
N PRO A 277 15.66 -1.12 22.46
CA PRO A 277 15.63 -0.90 23.92
C PRO A 277 14.76 -1.90 24.68
N SER A 278 13.80 -2.52 24.02
CA SER A 278 12.82 -3.43 24.66
C SER A 278 13.25 -4.89 24.69
N SER A 279 14.06 -5.33 23.72
CA SER A 279 14.49 -6.73 23.60
C SER A 279 16.00 -6.94 23.72
N ASP A 280 16.77 -5.85 23.82
CA ASP A 280 18.25 -5.83 23.81
C ASP A 280 18.85 -6.49 22.54
N VAL A 281 18.10 -6.51 21.44
CA VAL A 281 18.51 -7.09 20.18
C VAL A 281 19.18 -6.05 19.30
N ALA A 282 20.37 -6.35 18.78
CA ALA A 282 21.03 -5.55 17.73
C ALA A 282 20.26 -5.69 16.41
N LEU A 283 19.38 -4.71 16.11
CA LEU A 283 18.49 -4.74 14.97
C LEU A 283 19.24 -4.86 13.63
N GLY A 284 20.40 -4.21 13.52
CA GLY A 284 21.23 -4.24 12.32
C GLY A 284 21.73 -5.64 11.94
N ALA A 285 21.91 -6.52 12.93
CA ALA A 285 22.38 -7.88 12.71
C ALA A 285 21.27 -8.90 12.47
N VAL A 286 19.99 -8.55 12.60
CA VAL A 286 18.89 -9.48 12.37
C VAL A 286 18.82 -9.83 10.88
N ALA A 287 18.75 -11.12 10.56
CA ALA A 287 18.63 -11.57 9.18
C ALA A 287 17.23 -11.24 8.63
N ILE A 288 17.19 -10.59 7.48
CA ILE A 288 15.96 -10.24 6.78
C ILE A 288 15.95 -10.96 5.42
N GLY A 289 15.01 -11.88 5.28
CA GLY A 289 14.99 -12.73 4.10
C GLY A 289 16.30 -13.52 3.89
N PRO A 290 16.55 -14.05 2.69
CA PRO A 290 17.70 -14.90 2.44
C PRO A 290 19.04 -14.16 2.27
N LEU A 291 19.02 -12.87 1.96
CA LEU A 291 20.21 -12.15 1.47
C LEU A 291 20.51 -10.83 2.19
N SER A 292 19.66 -10.36 3.10
CA SER A 292 19.75 -9.04 3.73
C SER A 292 19.80 -9.13 5.26
N ASN A 293 20.05 -8.01 5.92
CA ASN A 293 19.93 -7.83 7.37
C ASN A 293 19.29 -6.47 7.70
N GLY A 294 18.98 -6.23 8.97
CA GLY A 294 18.30 -5.01 9.37
C GLY A 294 19.07 -3.72 9.09
N ARG A 295 20.42 -3.75 9.09
CA ARG A 295 21.26 -2.61 8.69
C ARG A 295 21.08 -2.28 7.21
N ALA A 296 21.24 -3.27 6.33
CA ALA A 296 21.10 -3.07 4.89
C ALA A 296 19.67 -2.67 4.49
N GLU A 297 18.65 -3.27 5.11
CA GLU A 297 17.25 -2.88 4.89
C GLU A 297 16.96 -1.43 5.29
N TRP A 298 17.51 -0.99 6.43
CA TRP A 298 17.37 0.41 6.83
C TRP A 298 18.07 1.36 5.87
N GLN A 299 19.31 1.07 5.51
CA GLN A 299 20.04 1.90 4.53
C GLN A 299 19.33 1.94 3.18
N SER A 300 18.74 0.83 2.73
CA SER A 300 17.92 0.81 1.52
C SER A 300 16.69 1.71 1.64
N LEU A 301 15.94 1.63 2.76
CA LEU A 301 14.77 2.49 2.98
C LEU A 301 15.13 3.97 3.07
N GLU A 302 16.27 4.29 3.70
CA GLU A 302 16.76 5.67 3.78
C GLU A 302 17.08 6.28 2.42
N LEU A 303 17.45 5.50 1.40
CA LEU A 303 17.59 6.02 0.04
C LEU A 303 16.25 6.60 -0.48
N TYR A 304 15.13 5.93 -0.21
CA TYR A 304 13.78 6.41 -0.58
C TYR A 304 13.34 7.58 0.29
N ASN A 305 13.57 7.52 1.60
CA ASN A 305 13.29 8.63 2.52
C ASN A 305 14.09 9.89 2.12
N ASP A 306 15.35 9.74 1.69
CA ASP A 306 16.17 10.85 1.23
C ASP A 306 15.67 11.46 -0.08
N VAL A 307 15.12 10.66 -0.98
CA VAL A 307 14.41 11.17 -2.17
C VAL A 307 13.20 12.00 -1.75
N THR A 308 12.41 11.51 -0.79
CA THR A 308 11.24 12.22 -0.26
C THR A 308 11.63 13.56 0.39
N ARG A 309 12.70 13.57 1.20
CA ARG A 309 13.25 14.80 1.84
C ARG A 309 13.72 15.82 0.79
N ARG A 310 14.51 15.38 -0.20
CA ARG A 310 14.99 16.26 -1.27
C ARG A 310 13.85 16.83 -2.08
N LEU A 311 12.91 16.00 -2.51
CA LEU A 311 11.76 16.49 -3.27
C LEU A 311 10.93 17.50 -2.48
N SER A 312 10.75 17.29 -1.16
CA SER A 312 10.07 18.25 -0.29
C SER A 312 10.73 19.63 -0.38
N VAL A 313 12.05 19.68 -0.28
CA VAL A 313 12.83 20.94 -0.37
C VAL A 313 12.74 21.52 -1.77
N ASP A 314 13.02 20.74 -2.81
CA ASP A 314 13.10 21.21 -4.20
C ASP A 314 11.75 21.71 -4.72
N ALA A 315 10.65 21.06 -4.31
CA ALA A 315 9.30 21.44 -4.70
C ALA A 315 8.62 22.41 -3.71
N GLY A 316 9.26 22.74 -2.57
CA GLY A 316 8.65 23.55 -1.52
C GLY A 316 7.36 22.93 -0.98
N VAL A 317 7.38 21.63 -0.66
CA VAL A 317 6.25 20.86 -0.12
C VAL A 317 6.51 20.56 1.36
N PRO A 318 5.54 20.74 2.26
CA PRO A 318 5.72 20.36 3.66
C PRO A 318 6.12 18.89 3.83
N LEU A 319 7.02 18.63 4.80
CA LEU A 319 7.51 17.30 5.12
C LEU A 319 7.23 16.96 6.58
N ILE A 320 6.74 15.73 6.80
CA ILE A 320 6.72 15.07 8.11
C ILE A 320 7.81 13.99 8.06
N ASP A 321 8.96 14.23 8.71
CA ASP A 321 10.08 13.27 8.71
C ASP A 321 9.90 12.20 9.77
N LEU A 322 8.83 11.41 9.64
CA LEU A 322 8.45 10.38 10.60
C LEU A 322 9.53 9.31 10.77
N ALA A 323 10.32 9.03 9.73
CA ALA A 323 11.41 8.06 9.80
C ALA A 323 12.49 8.43 10.81
N ARG A 324 12.70 9.73 11.06
CA ARG A 324 13.65 10.24 12.07
C ARG A 324 13.03 10.45 13.44
N GLU A 325 11.75 10.78 13.48
CA GLU A 325 11.05 11.09 14.72
C GLU A 325 10.59 9.81 15.46
N MET A 326 10.27 8.74 14.73
CA MET A 326 9.76 7.52 15.34
C MET A 326 10.90 6.68 15.94
N PRO A 327 10.85 6.36 17.26
CA PRO A 327 11.89 5.56 17.91
C PRO A 327 11.98 4.15 17.31
N LYS A 328 13.20 3.63 17.17
CA LYS A 328 13.46 2.24 16.78
C LYS A 328 13.36 1.33 18.01
N ASP A 329 12.14 1.09 18.42
CA ASP A 329 11.80 0.33 19.63
C ASP A 329 10.61 -0.57 19.29
N SER A 330 10.77 -1.87 19.52
CA SER A 330 9.76 -2.90 19.18
C SER A 330 8.44 -2.72 19.91
N ARG A 331 8.34 -1.85 20.92
CA ARG A 331 7.06 -1.47 21.53
C ARG A 331 6.13 -0.73 20.58
N TYR A 332 6.69 -0.03 19.58
CA TYR A 332 5.94 0.77 18.62
C TYR A 332 5.68 0.04 17.30
N PHE A 333 6.21 -1.16 17.15
CA PHE A 333 6.09 -1.93 15.92
C PHE A 333 5.63 -3.36 16.23
N THR A 334 4.65 -3.83 15.51
CA THR A 334 4.19 -5.23 15.55
C THR A 334 5.13 -6.12 14.73
N ASP A 335 5.53 -5.64 13.56
CA ASP A 335 6.55 -6.25 12.71
C ASP A 335 7.64 -5.21 12.34
N TRP A 336 8.21 -5.30 11.16
CA TRP A 336 9.28 -4.42 10.73
C TRP A 336 8.83 -2.99 10.39
N VAL A 337 7.55 -2.77 10.10
CA VAL A 337 7.03 -1.47 9.62
C VAL A 337 5.66 -1.10 10.18
N HIS A 338 4.93 -2.09 10.73
CA HIS A 338 3.59 -1.88 11.31
C HIS A 338 3.62 -1.76 12.81
#